data_b8eaec2f0e0858541fafc5eb6f65953a
#
_entry.id   b8eaec2f0e0858541fafc5eb6f65953a
#
_cell.length_a   1.000
_cell.length_b   1.000
_cell.length_c   1.000
_cell.angle_alpha   90.00
_cell.angle_beta   90.00
_cell.angle_gamma   90.00
#
_symmetry.space_group_name_H-M   'P 1'
#
loop_
_entity.id
_entity.type
_entity.pdbx_description
1 polymer ?
#
loop_
_entity_poly.entity_id
_entity_poly.type
_entity_poly.pdbx_seq_one_letter_code
_entity_poly.pdbx_strand_id
1 'polypeptide(L)'
;MNKRITEAFANGKAFIPFLTCGDPSLEVTEQLVYAMEEAGADLIELGIPFSDPTAEGPVIQEANVRALAGGVTTDKVFAMVEKIRKNTKIPMVFMTYANVVFSYGTERFIKKAAEVGMDGLILPDVPFEEKEEFDVVCKQYGLDLISLIAPTSHERIAMIAKEAEGFVYCVSSLGVTGMRTSITTDIGAMVKLVKAQKDIPCAVGFGISTPEQAKKMADQSDGAIVGSAIVKLCGAYGKDCVPKVKAYVKEMKDAIRGLE
;
A
#
# COMPACT_ATOMS: atom_id res chain seq x y z
N MET A 1 -4.23 17.11 0.14
CA MET A 1 -3.33 16.09 -0.43
C MET A 1 -1.99 16.16 0.29
N ASN A 2 -1.51 15.02 0.79
CA ASN A 2 -0.26 14.93 1.54
C ASN A 2 0.95 15.17 0.61
N LYS A 3 1.85 16.08 1.00
CA LYS A 3 2.98 16.49 0.18
C LYS A 3 3.95 15.33 -0.11
N ARG A 4 4.24 14.46 0.88
CA ARG A 4 5.16 13.34 0.69
C ARG A 4 4.60 12.30 -0.29
N ILE A 5 3.28 12.04 -0.25
CA ILE A 5 2.64 11.16 -1.25
C ILE A 5 2.77 11.75 -2.65
N THR A 6 2.53 13.05 -2.81
CA THR A 6 2.69 13.72 -4.12
C THR A 6 4.12 13.63 -4.64
N GLU A 7 5.11 13.82 -3.76
CA GLU A 7 6.53 13.75 -4.12
C GLU A 7 6.96 12.34 -4.56
N ALA A 8 6.31 11.27 -4.07
CA ALA A 8 6.58 9.88 -4.49
C ALA A 8 6.37 9.64 -5.99
N PHE A 9 5.51 10.42 -6.63
CA PHE A 9 5.20 10.30 -8.06
C PHE A 9 5.88 11.38 -8.93
N ALA A 10 6.66 12.29 -8.33
CA ALA A 10 7.24 13.43 -9.04
C ALA A 10 8.46 13.06 -9.92
N ASN A 11 9.12 11.94 -9.65
CA ASN A 11 10.39 11.57 -10.29
C ASN A 11 10.25 10.35 -11.23
N GLY A 12 9.10 10.20 -11.88
CA GLY A 12 8.78 9.08 -12.75
C GLY A 12 7.87 8.05 -12.09
N LYS A 13 7.87 6.82 -12.59
CA LYS A 13 6.94 5.78 -12.10
C LYS A 13 7.30 5.33 -10.68
N ALA A 14 6.32 5.36 -9.78
CA ALA A 14 6.49 4.97 -8.39
C ALA A 14 6.52 3.45 -8.22
N PHE A 15 7.45 2.93 -7.42
CA PHE A 15 7.44 1.57 -6.91
C PHE A 15 6.99 1.55 -5.45
N ILE A 16 5.91 0.84 -5.17
CA ILE A 16 5.23 0.82 -3.87
C ILE A 16 5.22 -0.61 -3.31
N PRO A 17 6.19 -0.98 -2.45
CA PRO A 17 6.18 -2.26 -1.76
C PRO A 17 5.23 -2.26 -0.57
N PHE A 18 4.59 -3.41 -0.33
CA PHE A 18 3.76 -3.69 0.84
C PHE A 18 4.48 -4.65 1.80
N LEU A 19 4.34 -4.41 3.10
CA LEU A 19 4.78 -5.30 4.19
C LEU A 19 3.65 -5.55 5.18
N THR A 20 3.59 -6.76 5.75
CA THR A 20 2.81 -7.01 6.97
C THR A 20 3.67 -6.66 8.20
N CYS A 21 3.22 -5.70 9.00
CA CYS A 21 3.94 -5.25 10.20
C CYS A 21 4.09 -6.41 11.21
N GLY A 22 5.33 -6.70 11.57
CA GLY A 22 5.66 -7.76 12.52
C GLY A 22 5.84 -9.15 11.91
N ASP A 23 5.86 -9.26 10.59
CA ASP A 23 6.22 -10.48 9.89
C ASP A 23 7.64 -10.38 9.30
N PRO A 24 8.64 -11.08 9.83
CA PRO A 24 8.61 -12.04 10.95
C PRO A 24 8.70 -11.39 12.35
N SER A 25 9.07 -10.13 12.45
CA SER A 25 9.05 -9.33 13.68
C SER A 25 9.00 -7.83 13.38
N LEU A 26 8.69 -6.99 14.38
CA LEU A 26 8.67 -5.53 14.21
C LEU A 26 10.07 -4.96 13.95
N GLU A 27 11.11 -5.54 14.55
CA GLU A 27 12.50 -5.14 14.31
C GLU A 27 12.92 -5.41 12.86
N VAL A 28 12.53 -6.55 12.31
CA VAL A 28 12.78 -6.88 10.90
C VAL A 28 11.95 -5.99 9.97
N THR A 29 10.71 -5.68 10.33
CA THR A 29 9.88 -4.74 9.56
C THR A 29 10.55 -3.36 9.47
N GLU A 30 11.09 -2.85 10.58
CA GLU A 30 11.85 -1.59 10.58
C GLU A 30 13.06 -1.65 9.63
N GLN A 31 13.85 -2.73 9.70
CA GLN A 31 15.01 -2.93 8.80
C GLN A 31 14.58 -3.02 7.32
N LEU A 32 13.46 -3.68 7.05
CA LEU A 32 12.89 -3.79 5.70
C LEU A 32 12.50 -2.43 5.14
N VAL A 33 11.90 -1.54 5.93
CA VAL A 33 11.55 -0.19 5.48
C VAL A 33 12.80 0.54 4.99
N TYR A 34 13.88 0.56 5.78
CA TYR A 34 15.13 1.21 5.36
C TYR A 34 15.76 0.53 4.14
N ALA A 35 15.78 -0.80 4.10
CA ALA A 35 16.36 -1.55 2.99
C ALA A 35 15.58 -1.33 1.68
N MET A 36 14.26 -1.21 1.74
CA MET A 36 13.42 -0.93 0.56
C MET A 36 13.57 0.51 0.08
N GLU A 37 13.67 1.49 0.99
CA GLU A 37 14.00 2.88 0.64
C GLU A 37 15.35 2.96 -0.08
N GLU A 38 16.41 2.34 0.47
CA GLU A 38 17.73 2.27 -0.18
C GLU A 38 17.70 1.55 -1.53
N ALA A 39 16.79 0.61 -1.73
CA ALA A 39 16.59 -0.10 -2.99
C ALA A 39 15.79 0.71 -4.02
N GLY A 40 15.25 1.87 -3.63
CA GLY A 40 14.55 2.81 -4.50
C GLY A 40 13.02 2.73 -4.45
N ALA A 41 12.43 2.21 -3.38
CA ALA A 41 11.01 2.37 -3.13
C ALA A 41 10.65 3.86 -2.98
N ASP A 42 9.52 4.27 -3.53
CA ASP A 42 9.06 5.66 -3.54
C ASP A 42 8.01 5.94 -2.45
N LEU A 43 7.24 4.92 -2.08
CA LEU A 43 6.26 4.92 -1.00
C LEU A 43 6.18 3.51 -0.44
N ILE A 44 5.87 3.34 0.85
CA ILE A 44 5.75 2.02 1.48
C ILE A 44 4.36 1.86 2.09
N GLU A 45 3.71 0.73 1.78
CA GLU A 45 2.48 0.32 2.44
C GLU A 45 2.80 -0.58 3.63
N LEU A 46 2.29 -0.21 4.80
CA LEU A 46 2.43 -0.93 6.05
C LEU A 46 1.10 -1.56 6.45
N GLY A 47 0.98 -2.87 6.26
CA GLY A 47 -0.19 -3.65 6.66
C GLY A 47 -0.24 -3.85 8.17
N ILE A 48 -1.26 -3.34 8.85
CA ILE A 48 -1.51 -3.66 10.25
C ILE A 48 -2.18 -5.04 10.30
N PRO A 49 -1.59 -6.04 10.97
CA PRO A 49 -2.12 -7.40 10.94
C PRO A 49 -3.51 -7.47 11.57
N PHE A 50 -4.37 -8.26 10.93
CA PHE A 50 -5.75 -8.50 11.37
C PHE A 50 -6.10 -9.99 11.26
N SER A 51 -6.91 -10.49 12.18
CA SER A 51 -7.27 -11.91 12.26
C SER A 51 -8.24 -12.37 11.16
N ASP A 52 -9.05 -11.44 10.64
CA ASP A 52 -10.17 -11.76 9.75
C ASP A 52 -10.14 -10.92 8.44
N PRO A 53 -9.02 -10.93 7.68
CA PRO A 53 -8.87 -10.12 6.49
C PRO A 53 -9.75 -10.64 5.34
N THR A 54 -10.62 -9.80 4.80
CA THR A 54 -11.57 -10.16 3.74
C THR A 54 -11.04 -9.95 2.33
N ALA A 55 -10.03 -9.09 2.15
CA ALA A 55 -9.47 -8.72 0.85
C ALA A 55 -8.12 -9.38 0.53
N GLU A 56 -7.60 -10.25 1.39
CA GLU A 56 -6.26 -10.80 1.29
C GLU A 56 -6.23 -12.28 0.95
N GLY A 57 -5.24 -12.66 0.13
CA GLY A 57 -4.97 -14.04 -0.21
C GLY A 57 -4.09 -14.77 0.80
N PRO A 58 -3.84 -16.09 0.61
CA PRO A 58 -3.21 -16.96 1.59
C PRO A 58 -1.85 -16.46 2.10
N VAL A 59 -1.01 -15.90 1.23
CA VAL A 59 0.33 -15.43 1.57
C VAL A 59 0.29 -14.32 2.63
N ILE A 60 -0.61 -13.34 2.46
CA ILE A 60 -0.74 -12.22 3.41
C ILE A 60 -1.51 -12.68 4.66
N GLN A 61 -2.51 -13.57 4.51
CA GLN A 61 -3.19 -14.17 5.66
C GLN A 61 -2.22 -14.91 6.58
N GLU A 62 -1.32 -15.73 6.02
CA GLU A 62 -0.29 -16.43 6.79
C GLU A 62 0.68 -15.45 7.48
N ALA A 63 1.02 -14.34 6.84
CA ALA A 63 1.84 -13.28 7.45
C ALA A 63 1.13 -12.62 8.64
N ASN A 64 -0.18 -12.33 8.50
CA ASN A 64 -1.00 -11.82 9.60
C ASN A 64 -0.98 -12.80 10.79
N VAL A 65 -1.15 -14.10 10.53
CA VAL A 65 -1.10 -15.14 11.57
C VAL A 65 0.27 -15.14 12.28
N ARG A 66 1.38 -15.09 11.54
CA ARG A 66 2.73 -15.04 12.13
C ARG A 66 2.94 -13.80 12.98
N ALA A 67 2.54 -12.63 12.47
CA ALA A 67 2.67 -11.36 13.18
C ALA A 67 1.82 -11.32 14.48
N LEU A 68 0.57 -11.75 14.41
CA LEU A 68 -0.33 -11.82 15.58
C LEU A 68 0.17 -12.84 16.62
N ALA A 69 0.64 -14.02 16.18
CA ALA A 69 1.26 -15.01 17.06
C ALA A 69 2.54 -14.46 17.75
N GLY A 70 3.27 -13.56 17.08
CA GLY A 70 4.40 -12.81 17.64
C GLY A 70 4.00 -11.70 18.63
N GLY A 71 2.71 -11.54 18.90
CA GLY A 71 2.18 -10.55 19.86
C GLY A 71 2.18 -9.13 19.34
N VAL A 72 2.08 -8.92 18.03
CA VAL A 72 1.92 -7.59 17.42
C VAL A 72 0.56 -7.00 17.80
N THR A 73 0.57 -5.72 18.18
CA THR A 73 -0.61 -4.91 18.45
C THR A 73 -0.52 -3.60 17.69
N THR A 74 -1.64 -2.92 17.50
CA THR A 74 -1.69 -1.60 16.85
C THR A 74 -0.78 -0.59 17.55
N ASP A 75 -0.74 -0.56 18.88
CA ASP A 75 0.17 0.32 19.63
C ASP A 75 1.65 0.04 19.37
N LYS A 76 2.02 -1.24 19.25
CA LYS A 76 3.40 -1.63 18.89
C LYS A 76 3.75 -1.22 17.47
N VAL A 77 2.79 -1.29 16.53
CA VAL A 77 2.98 -0.79 15.16
C VAL A 77 3.19 0.72 15.16
N PHE A 78 2.39 1.49 15.90
CA PHE A 78 2.60 2.92 16.05
C PHE A 78 3.98 3.25 16.63
N ALA A 79 4.41 2.56 17.68
CA ALA A 79 5.73 2.75 18.28
C ALA A 79 6.88 2.44 17.29
N MET A 80 6.74 1.40 16.48
CA MET A 80 7.67 1.08 15.40
C MET A 80 7.74 2.21 14.37
N VAL A 81 6.59 2.71 13.89
CA VAL A 81 6.54 3.80 12.91
C VAL A 81 7.17 5.08 13.46
N GLU A 82 6.89 5.43 14.72
CA GLU A 82 7.52 6.58 15.37
C GLU A 82 9.05 6.48 15.39
N LYS A 83 9.60 5.28 15.60
CA LYS A 83 11.03 5.01 15.51
C LYS A 83 11.55 5.14 14.08
N ILE A 84 10.87 4.52 13.12
CA ILE A 84 11.21 4.58 11.69
C ILE A 84 11.27 6.04 11.23
N ARG A 85 10.27 6.84 11.56
CA ARG A 85 10.14 8.23 11.10
C ARG A 85 11.27 9.15 11.55
N LYS A 86 12.00 8.80 12.60
CA LYS A 86 13.21 9.54 13.02
C LYS A 86 14.35 9.45 12.00
N ASN A 87 14.36 8.40 11.17
CA ASN A 87 15.49 8.09 10.27
C ASN A 87 15.13 8.20 8.79
N THR A 88 13.85 8.34 8.43
CA THR A 88 13.43 8.44 7.03
C THR A 88 12.28 9.41 6.83
N LYS A 89 12.22 9.97 5.62
CA LYS A 89 11.11 10.81 5.13
C LYS A 89 10.28 10.11 4.06
N ILE A 90 10.59 8.84 3.74
CA ILE A 90 9.81 8.10 2.73
C ILE A 90 8.32 8.15 3.08
N PRO A 91 7.42 8.43 2.12
CA PRO A 91 6.00 8.36 2.38
C PRO A 91 5.59 6.95 2.80
N MET A 92 4.76 6.87 3.84
CA MET A 92 4.23 5.62 4.36
C MET A 92 2.72 5.72 4.53
N VAL A 93 1.99 4.71 4.06
CA VAL A 93 0.54 4.59 4.26
C VAL A 93 0.22 3.32 5.02
N PHE A 94 -0.72 3.38 5.95
CA PHE A 94 -1.26 2.17 6.55
C PHE A 94 -2.27 1.50 5.63
N MET A 95 -2.24 0.17 5.59
CA MET A 95 -3.32 -0.65 5.06
C MET A 95 -3.88 -1.50 6.19
N THR A 96 -5.17 -1.39 6.46
CA THR A 96 -5.86 -2.19 7.47
C THR A 96 -7.36 -2.23 7.19
N TYR A 97 -8.14 -2.80 8.12
CA TYR A 97 -9.59 -2.99 7.99
C TYR A 97 -10.36 -2.03 8.91
N ALA A 98 -11.57 -1.66 8.50
CA ALA A 98 -12.43 -0.76 9.27
C ALA A 98 -12.58 -1.21 10.72
N ASN A 99 -12.74 -2.52 10.97
CA ASN A 99 -12.86 -3.06 12.32
C ASN A 99 -11.64 -2.76 13.22
N VAL A 100 -10.42 -2.78 12.67
CA VAL A 100 -9.20 -2.43 13.44
C VAL A 100 -9.26 -0.97 13.86
N VAL A 101 -9.66 -0.08 12.96
CA VAL A 101 -9.79 1.36 13.22
C VAL A 101 -10.90 1.64 14.21
N PHE A 102 -12.08 1.05 14.04
CA PHE A 102 -13.21 1.19 14.96
C PHE A 102 -12.90 0.67 16.36
N SER A 103 -12.29 -0.51 16.47
CA SER A 103 -11.95 -1.10 17.76
C SER A 103 -10.93 -0.28 18.54
N TYR A 104 -10.03 0.42 17.84
CA TYR A 104 -9.08 1.35 18.47
C TYR A 104 -9.75 2.69 18.83
N GLY A 105 -10.83 3.05 18.15
CA GLY A 105 -11.51 4.34 18.14
C GLY A 105 -11.03 5.17 16.94
N THR A 106 -11.95 5.46 16.00
CA THR A 106 -11.63 6.06 14.69
C THR A 106 -10.77 7.31 14.80
N GLU A 107 -11.23 8.28 15.58
CA GLU A 107 -10.47 9.54 15.76
C GLU A 107 -9.11 9.28 16.45
N ARG A 108 -9.09 8.45 17.49
CA ARG A 108 -7.87 8.12 18.22
C ARG A 108 -6.83 7.44 17.33
N PHE A 109 -7.27 6.51 16.46
CA PHE A 109 -6.40 5.81 15.53
C PHE A 109 -5.80 6.77 14.51
N ILE A 110 -6.64 7.56 13.83
CA ILE A 110 -6.23 8.49 12.76
C ILE A 110 -5.34 9.59 13.30
N LYS A 111 -5.70 10.18 14.46
CA LYS A 111 -4.86 11.14 15.16
C LYS A 111 -3.48 10.57 15.50
N LYS A 112 -3.44 9.35 16.07
CA LYS A 112 -2.17 8.69 16.42
C LYS A 112 -1.35 8.37 15.17
N ALA A 113 -1.97 7.91 14.09
CA ALA A 113 -1.30 7.69 12.81
C ALA A 113 -0.62 8.98 12.28
N ALA A 114 -1.32 10.11 12.34
CA ALA A 114 -0.76 11.41 11.97
C ALA A 114 0.41 11.82 12.89
N GLU A 115 0.25 11.68 14.20
CA GLU A 115 1.28 12.03 15.19
C GLU A 115 2.59 11.25 15.00
N VAL A 116 2.51 9.95 14.67
CA VAL A 116 3.71 9.13 14.39
C VAL A 116 4.26 9.36 12.97
N GLY A 117 3.58 10.18 12.15
CA GLY A 117 4.05 10.62 10.86
C GLY A 117 3.64 9.75 9.67
N MET A 118 2.53 9.03 9.76
CA MET A 118 1.91 8.40 8.57
C MET A 118 1.38 9.46 7.62
N ASP A 119 1.28 9.12 6.35
CA ASP A 119 0.87 10.01 5.27
C ASP A 119 -0.53 9.70 4.75
N GLY A 120 -0.99 8.49 4.90
CA GLY A 120 -2.31 8.06 4.44
C GLY A 120 -2.79 6.75 5.05
N LEU A 121 -4.02 6.40 4.69
CA LEU A 121 -4.72 5.21 5.14
C LEU A 121 -5.43 4.55 3.96
N ILE A 122 -5.36 3.22 3.88
CA ILE A 122 -6.07 2.37 2.92
C ILE A 122 -7.00 1.44 3.71
N LEU A 123 -8.29 1.47 3.41
CA LEU A 123 -9.31 0.61 4.01
C LEU A 123 -10.03 -0.16 2.90
N PRO A 124 -9.59 -1.39 2.56
CA PRO A 124 -10.09 -2.13 1.40
C PRO A 124 -11.52 -2.64 1.56
N ASP A 125 -12.02 -2.71 2.78
CA ASP A 125 -13.38 -3.15 3.14
C ASP A 125 -14.39 -2.01 3.29
N VAL A 126 -13.96 -0.75 3.13
CA VAL A 126 -14.86 0.41 3.19
C VAL A 126 -15.31 0.81 1.79
N PRO A 127 -16.60 0.66 1.45
CA PRO A 127 -17.12 1.12 0.17
C PRO A 127 -17.12 2.65 0.08
N PHE A 128 -17.13 3.16 -1.14
CA PHE A 128 -17.10 4.61 -1.39
C PHE A 128 -18.22 5.36 -0.67
N GLU A 129 -19.39 4.77 -0.58
CA GLU A 129 -20.58 5.34 0.04
C GLU A 129 -20.46 5.53 1.56
N GLU A 130 -19.54 4.79 2.20
CA GLU A 130 -19.32 4.82 3.66
C GLU A 130 -17.98 5.48 4.04
N LYS A 131 -17.20 5.92 3.04
CA LYS A 131 -15.86 6.48 3.28
C LYS A 131 -15.87 7.74 4.15
N GLU A 132 -16.97 8.53 4.13
CA GLU A 132 -17.07 9.81 4.82
C GLU A 132 -16.78 9.68 6.33
N GLU A 133 -17.13 8.54 6.92
CA GLU A 133 -16.90 8.23 8.33
C GLU A 133 -15.40 8.26 8.72
N PHE A 134 -14.51 7.97 7.75
CA PHE A 134 -13.07 8.00 7.94
C PHE A 134 -12.44 9.23 7.30
N ASP A 135 -12.92 9.63 6.11
CA ASP A 135 -12.35 10.68 5.27
C ASP A 135 -12.35 12.06 5.97
N VAL A 136 -13.45 12.39 6.63
CA VAL A 136 -13.56 13.64 7.41
C VAL A 136 -12.49 13.69 8.50
N VAL A 137 -12.28 12.60 9.21
CA VAL A 137 -11.27 12.53 10.29
C VAL A 137 -9.86 12.52 9.71
N CYS A 138 -9.62 11.79 8.61
CA CYS A 138 -8.33 11.81 7.91
C CYS A 138 -7.94 13.23 7.50
N LYS A 139 -8.85 13.96 6.87
CA LYS A 139 -8.65 15.37 6.47
C LYS A 139 -8.34 16.28 7.65
N GLN A 140 -9.03 16.11 8.78
CA GLN A 140 -8.80 16.88 9.99
C GLN A 140 -7.36 16.74 10.50
N TYR A 141 -6.76 15.56 10.36
CA TYR A 141 -5.40 15.27 10.85
C TYR A 141 -4.34 15.24 9.73
N GLY A 142 -4.70 15.56 8.49
CA GLY A 142 -3.77 15.70 7.36
C GLY A 142 -3.29 14.37 6.76
N LEU A 143 -4.06 13.28 6.94
CA LEU A 143 -3.85 12.03 6.23
C LEU A 143 -4.69 12.00 4.95
N ASP A 144 -4.16 11.42 3.87
CA ASP A 144 -4.96 11.10 2.70
C ASP A 144 -5.63 9.71 2.88
N LEU A 145 -6.96 9.63 2.73
CA LEU A 145 -7.66 8.36 2.61
C LEU A 145 -7.59 7.90 1.15
N ILE A 146 -6.78 6.88 0.89
CA ILE A 146 -6.49 6.42 -0.47
C ILE A 146 -7.67 5.63 -1.01
N SER A 147 -8.18 6.06 -2.16
CA SER A 147 -9.30 5.41 -2.82
C SER A 147 -8.86 4.21 -3.66
N LEU A 148 -9.59 3.08 -3.53
CA LEU A 148 -9.41 1.90 -4.38
C LEU A 148 -10.41 1.93 -5.53
N ILE A 149 -9.92 1.62 -6.73
CA ILE A 149 -10.75 1.45 -7.92
C ILE A 149 -10.49 0.06 -8.49
N ALA A 150 -11.57 -0.71 -8.64
CA ALA A 150 -11.57 -2.02 -9.28
C ALA A 150 -12.19 -1.94 -10.69
N PRO A 151 -12.02 -2.95 -11.56
CA PRO A 151 -12.65 -2.98 -12.88
C PRO A 151 -14.17 -3.16 -12.74
N THR A 152 -14.87 -2.04 -12.60
CA THR A 152 -16.33 -1.92 -12.43
C THR A 152 -16.91 -0.99 -13.49
N SER A 153 -18.12 -0.42 -13.30
CA SER A 153 -18.71 0.51 -14.25
C SER A 153 -17.93 1.82 -14.37
N HIS A 154 -17.97 2.43 -15.55
CA HIS A 154 -17.32 3.73 -15.83
C HIS A 154 -17.83 4.83 -14.88
N GLU A 155 -19.13 4.83 -14.58
CA GLU A 155 -19.78 5.81 -13.69
C GLU A 155 -19.21 5.69 -12.27
N ARG A 156 -19.02 4.47 -11.75
CA ARG A 156 -18.46 4.24 -10.42
C ARG A 156 -17.00 4.68 -10.36
N ILE A 157 -16.20 4.35 -11.38
CA ILE A 157 -14.80 4.81 -11.48
C ILE A 157 -14.75 6.34 -11.48
N ALA A 158 -15.58 6.99 -12.28
CA ALA A 158 -15.62 8.45 -12.36
C ALA A 158 -16.04 9.10 -11.04
N MET A 159 -17.01 8.53 -10.34
CA MET A 159 -17.49 9.02 -9.05
C MET A 159 -16.37 8.97 -7.98
N ILE A 160 -15.69 7.83 -7.87
CA ILE A 160 -14.59 7.65 -6.91
C ILE A 160 -13.43 8.59 -7.25
N ALA A 161 -13.04 8.68 -8.53
CA ALA A 161 -11.90 9.46 -8.98
C ALA A 161 -12.04 10.95 -8.67
N LYS A 162 -13.23 11.53 -8.77
CA LYS A 162 -13.50 12.96 -8.50
C LYS A 162 -13.09 13.37 -7.09
N GLU A 163 -13.29 12.49 -6.12
CA GLU A 163 -13.08 12.75 -4.71
C GLU A 163 -11.76 12.14 -4.17
N ALA A 164 -11.04 11.36 -4.98
CA ALA A 164 -9.81 10.71 -4.55
C ALA A 164 -8.74 11.71 -4.14
N GLU A 165 -7.93 11.34 -3.14
CA GLU A 165 -6.79 12.11 -2.62
C GLU A 165 -5.52 11.24 -2.59
N GLY A 166 -4.35 11.89 -2.56
CA GLY A 166 -3.05 11.21 -2.60
C GLY A 166 -2.77 10.56 -3.95
N PHE A 167 -3.19 9.34 -4.10
CA PHE A 167 -3.18 8.58 -5.36
C PHE A 167 -4.40 7.65 -5.43
N VAL A 168 -4.65 7.10 -6.61
CA VAL A 168 -5.68 6.07 -6.79
C VAL A 168 -5.03 4.70 -6.85
N TYR A 169 -5.44 3.81 -5.96
CA TYR A 169 -5.05 2.40 -5.98
C TYR A 169 -5.90 1.66 -7.01
N CYS A 170 -5.35 1.37 -8.17
CA CYS A 170 -6.02 0.61 -9.22
C CYS A 170 -5.83 -0.89 -8.99
N VAL A 171 -6.90 -1.59 -8.65
CA VAL A 171 -6.89 -3.03 -8.45
C VAL A 171 -6.98 -3.72 -9.81
N SER A 172 -5.99 -4.53 -10.18
CA SER A 172 -5.91 -5.17 -11.51
C SER A 172 -6.91 -6.30 -11.74
N SER A 173 -7.62 -6.72 -10.71
CA SER A 173 -8.63 -7.79 -10.81
C SER A 173 -9.60 -7.76 -9.65
N LEU A 174 -10.79 -8.29 -9.86
CA LEU A 174 -11.74 -8.58 -8.77
C LEU A 174 -11.27 -9.82 -7.99
N GLY A 175 -11.41 -9.78 -6.66
CA GLY A 175 -11.04 -10.86 -5.74
C GLY A 175 -9.96 -10.47 -4.74
N VAL A 176 -9.26 -11.47 -4.19
CA VAL A 176 -8.25 -11.28 -3.14
C VAL A 176 -6.84 -11.09 -3.71
N THR A 177 -5.93 -10.59 -2.89
CA THR A 177 -4.50 -10.44 -3.23
C THR A 177 -3.84 -11.79 -3.56
N GLY A 178 -2.77 -11.77 -4.34
CA GLY A 178 -2.02 -12.97 -4.68
C GLY A 178 -1.20 -12.79 -5.97
N MET A 179 -0.16 -13.60 -6.14
CA MET A 179 0.63 -13.62 -7.38
C MET A 179 -0.20 -14.24 -8.51
N ARG A 180 -0.16 -13.62 -9.70
CA ARG A 180 -0.90 -14.08 -10.89
C ARG A 180 0.04 -14.28 -12.06
N THR A 181 -0.26 -15.27 -12.89
CA THR A 181 0.50 -15.55 -14.13
C THR A 181 0.10 -14.60 -15.27
N SER A 182 -1.13 -14.08 -15.26
CA SER A 182 -1.61 -13.11 -16.24
C SER A 182 -2.57 -12.11 -15.61
N ILE A 183 -2.50 -10.87 -16.08
CA ILE A 183 -3.43 -9.78 -15.76
C ILE A 183 -4.19 -9.46 -17.03
N THR A 184 -5.50 -9.70 -17.05
CA THR A 184 -6.36 -9.55 -18.23
C THR A 184 -7.15 -8.24 -18.24
N THR A 185 -7.17 -7.50 -17.13
CA THR A 185 -7.86 -6.20 -17.02
C THR A 185 -7.16 -5.17 -17.91
N ASP A 186 -7.94 -4.37 -18.63
CA ASP A 186 -7.44 -3.21 -19.35
C ASP A 186 -7.18 -2.05 -18.39
N ILE A 187 -5.96 -2.07 -17.83
CA ILE A 187 -5.49 -1.06 -16.88
C ILE A 187 -5.42 0.32 -17.53
N GLY A 188 -4.96 0.40 -18.78
CA GLY A 188 -4.85 1.67 -19.49
C GLY A 188 -6.20 2.37 -19.67
N ALA A 189 -7.26 1.63 -19.98
CA ALA A 189 -8.60 2.18 -20.03
C ALA A 189 -9.07 2.70 -18.67
N MET A 190 -8.83 1.94 -17.59
CA MET A 190 -9.21 2.33 -16.23
C MET A 190 -8.47 3.59 -15.78
N VAL A 191 -7.16 3.68 -15.99
CA VAL A 191 -6.35 4.86 -15.68
C VAL A 191 -6.83 6.09 -16.47
N LYS A 192 -7.14 5.94 -17.76
CA LYS A 192 -7.70 7.02 -18.58
C LYS A 192 -9.03 7.55 -18.04
N LEU A 193 -9.89 6.67 -17.54
CA LEU A 193 -11.15 7.09 -16.91
C LEU A 193 -10.92 7.90 -15.65
N VAL A 194 -9.97 7.51 -14.82
CA VAL A 194 -9.56 8.27 -13.61
C VAL A 194 -9.02 9.64 -14.03
N LYS A 195 -8.01 9.66 -14.91
CA LYS A 195 -7.35 10.90 -15.37
C LYS A 195 -8.31 11.88 -16.07
N ALA A 196 -9.37 11.38 -16.71
CA ALA A 196 -10.43 12.22 -17.29
C ALA A 196 -11.25 12.97 -16.23
N GLN A 197 -11.27 12.50 -14.99
CA GLN A 197 -12.00 13.14 -13.89
C GLN A 197 -11.14 14.02 -13.01
N LYS A 198 -9.89 13.59 -12.75
CA LYS A 198 -8.96 14.28 -11.86
C LYS A 198 -7.52 13.98 -12.27
N ASP A 199 -6.68 15.01 -12.30
CA ASP A 199 -5.24 14.83 -12.46
C ASP A 199 -4.65 14.35 -11.13
N ILE A 200 -4.66 13.03 -10.94
CA ILE A 200 -4.19 12.34 -9.74
C ILE A 200 -3.39 11.11 -10.15
N PRO A 201 -2.26 10.78 -9.46
CA PRO A 201 -1.50 9.57 -9.77
C PRO A 201 -2.34 8.31 -9.58
N CYS A 202 -2.08 7.31 -10.46
CA CYS A 202 -2.68 5.99 -10.40
C CYS A 202 -1.58 4.95 -10.24
N ALA A 203 -1.63 4.15 -9.18
CA ALA A 203 -0.73 3.02 -8.98
C ALA A 203 -1.49 1.70 -9.06
N VAL A 204 -0.93 0.71 -9.75
CA VAL A 204 -1.59 -0.58 -10.00
C VAL A 204 -1.07 -1.65 -9.06
N GLY A 205 -1.99 -2.31 -8.37
CA GLY A 205 -1.72 -3.43 -7.49
C GLY A 205 -2.44 -4.71 -7.87
N PHE A 206 -2.15 -5.77 -7.15
CA PHE A 206 -2.63 -7.15 -7.31
C PHE A 206 -1.97 -7.93 -8.45
N GLY A 207 -1.34 -9.04 -8.08
CA GLY A 207 -0.81 -10.04 -9.00
C GLY A 207 0.57 -9.75 -9.58
N ILE A 208 1.16 -8.59 -9.32
CA ILE A 208 2.50 -8.25 -9.80
C ILE A 208 3.53 -8.98 -8.95
N SER A 209 4.44 -9.70 -9.61
CA SER A 209 5.49 -10.48 -8.94
C SER A 209 6.82 -10.57 -9.68
N THR A 210 6.86 -10.09 -10.94
CA THR A 210 8.09 -10.07 -11.74
C THR A 210 8.39 -8.67 -12.29
N PRO A 211 9.66 -8.37 -12.63
CA PRO A 211 10.05 -7.11 -13.23
C PRO A 211 9.29 -6.78 -14.52
N GLU A 212 9.02 -7.78 -15.36
CA GLU A 212 8.27 -7.62 -16.62
C GLU A 212 6.82 -7.22 -16.35
N GLN A 213 6.19 -7.82 -15.33
CA GLN A 213 4.84 -7.45 -14.91
C GLN A 213 4.82 -6.03 -14.35
N ALA A 214 5.78 -5.67 -13.49
CA ALA A 214 5.89 -4.31 -12.95
C ALA A 214 6.03 -3.28 -14.08
N LYS A 215 6.93 -3.53 -15.03
CA LYS A 215 7.12 -2.69 -16.22
C LYS A 215 5.83 -2.52 -17.01
N LYS A 216 5.16 -3.64 -17.35
CA LYS A 216 3.90 -3.62 -18.10
C LYS A 216 2.80 -2.81 -17.42
N MET A 217 2.72 -2.86 -16.08
CA MET A 217 1.72 -2.08 -15.33
C MET A 217 2.11 -0.60 -15.22
N ALA A 218 3.38 -0.32 -14.96
CA ALA A 218 3.89 1.06 -14.88
C ALA A 218 3.83 1.79 -16.24
N ASP A 219 3.99 1.10 -17.37
CA ASP A 219 3.80 1.68 -18.69
C ASP A 219 2.38 2.26 -18.91
N GLN A 220 1.38 1.74 -18.19
CA GLN A 220 -0.03 2.12 -18.32
C GLN A 220 -0.55 2.96 -17.15
N SER A 221 0.29 3.26 -16.15
CA SER A 221 -0.09 3.95 -14.92
C SER A 221 1.08 4.81 -14.39
N ASP A 222 0.94 5.38 -13.22
CA ASP A 222 1.99 6.18 -12.58
C ASP A 222 2.82 5.36 -11.59
N GLY A 223 2.51 4.09 -11.37
CA GLY A 223 3.28 3.24 -10.47
C GLY A 223 2.77 1.80 -10.33
N ALA A 224 3.60 0.98 -9.71
CA ALA A 224 3.32 -0.43 -9.45
C ALA A 224 3.40 -0.74 -7.95
N ILE A 225 2.38 -1.46 -7.44
CA ILE A 225 2.28 -1.89 -6.04
C ILE A 225 2.51 -3.39 -5.96
N VAL A 226 3.42 -3.82 -5.09
CA VAL A 226 3.82 -5.22 -4.95
C VAL A 226 3.78 -5.65 -3.49
N GLY A 227 2.91 -6.61 -3.18
CA GLY A 227 2.74 -7.13 -1.82
C GLY A 227 3.12 -8.60 -1.69
N SER A 228 2.30 -9.50 -2.19
CA SER A 228 2.41 -10.95 -1.92
C SER A 228 3.80 -11.55 -2.24
N ALA A 229 4.49 -11.07 -3.27
CA ALA A 229 5.83 -11.55 -3.60
C ALA A 229 6.85 -11.19 -2.51
N ILE A 230 6.78 -9.98 -1.97
CA ILE A 230 7.65 -9.50 -0.87
C ILE A 230 7.33 -10.24 0.42
N VAL A 231 6.06 -10.33 0.78
CA VAL A 231 5.60 -11.06 1.99
C VAL A 231 5.98 -12.54 1.94
N LYS A 232 5.95 -13.16 0.75
CA LYS A 232 6.42 -14.53 0.55
C LYS A 232 7.92 -14.68 0.85
N LEU A 233 8.74 -13.69 0.47
CA LEU A 233 10.17 -13.69 0.82
C LEU A 233 10.36 -13.56 2.33
N CYS A 234 9.57 -12.70 3.00
CA CYS A 234 9.61 -12.59 4.47
C CYS A 234 9.28 -13.94 5.14
N GLY A 235 8.22 -14.61 4.70
CA GLY A 235 7.85 -15.93 5.22
C GLY A 235 8.89 -17.03 4.94
N ALA A 236 9.53 -17.01 3.75
CA ALA A 236 10.49 -18.03 3.34
C ALA A 236 11.86 -17.89 4.05
N TYR A 237 12.30 -16.67 4.31
CA TYR A 237 13.65 -16.40 4.87
C TYR A 237 13.64 -15.92 6.32
N GLY A 238 12.45 -15.67 6.90
CA GLY A 238 12.35 -15.23 8.30
C GLY A 238 13.23 -14.02 8.59
N LYS A 239 14.05 -14.10 9.64
CA LYS A 239 14.94 -12.99 10.06
C LYS A 239 16.02 -12.62 9.04
N ASP A 240 16.32 -13.51 8.11
CA ASP A 240 17.32 -13.31 7.05
C ASP A 240 16.72 -12.75 5.75
N CYS A 241 15.46 -12.32 5.76
CA CYS A 241 14.75 -11.85 4.57
C CYS A 241 15.24 -10.48 4.05
N VAL A 242 15.79 -9.62 4.89
CA VAL A 242 16.13 -8.23 4.54
C VAL A 242 16.97 -8.10 3.27
N PRO A 243 18.12 -8.80 3.11
CA PRO A 243 18.92 -8.69 1.89
C PRO A 243 18.19 -9.25 0.65
N LYS A 244 17.31 -10.25 0.83
CA LYS A 244 16.53 -10.83 -0.27
C LYS A 244 15.45 -9.88 -0.76
N VAL A 245 14.72 -9.26 0.16
CA VAL A 245 13.71 -8.25 -0.16
C VAL A 245 14.35 -7.02 -0.78
N LYS A 246 15.49 -6.54 -0.24
CA LYS A 246 16.23 -5.40 -0.82
C LYS A 246 16.63 -5.67 -2.29
N ALA A 247 17.20 -6.85 -2.57
CA ALA A 247 17.59 -7.22 -3.93
C ALA A 247 16.37 -7.28 -4.86
N TYR A 248 15.27 -7.89 -4.40
CA TYR A 248 14.03 -7.97 -5.16
C TYR A 248 13.42 -6.59 -5.46
N VAL A 249 13.32 -5.72 -4.45
CA VAL A 249 12.80 -4.35 -4.62
C VAL A 249 13.65 -3.56 -5.61
N LYS A 250 14.99 -3.70 -5.52
CA LYS A 250 15.90 -3.06 -6.47
C LYS A 250 15.65 -3.51 -7.91
N GLU A 251 15.53 -4.82 -8.14
CA GLU A 251 15.26 -5.41 -9.46
C GLU A 251 13.94 -4.89 -10.04
N MET A 252 12.89 -4.87 -9.21
CA MET A 252 11.56 -4.38 -9.59
C MET A 252 11.57 -2.88 -9.91
N LYS A 253 12.24 -2.06 -9.09
CA LYS A 253 12.37 -0.61 -9.33
C LYS A 253 13.19 -0.32 -10.57
N ASP A 254 14.30 -1.03 -10.78
CA ASP A 254 15.14 -0.84 -11.97
C ASP A 254 14.38 -1.15 -13.27
N ALA A 255 13.44 -2.09 -13.24
CA ALA A 255 12.60 -2.43 -14.40
C ALA A 255 11.61 -1.33 -14.81
N ILE A 256 11.22 -0.46 -13.88
CA ILE A 256 10.29 0.66 -14.13
C ILE A 256 10.98 2.02 -14.18
N ARG A 257 12.28 2.07 -13.89
CA ARG A 257 13.08 3.29 -13.94
C ARG A 257 13.23 3.78 -15.38
N GLY A 258 13.00 5.07 -15.61
CA GLY A 258 13.11 5.69 -16.94
C GLY A 258 11.91 5.47 -17.86
N LEU A 259 10.81 4.92 -17.35
CA LEU A 259 9.51 4.97 -18.03
C LEU A 259 8.91 6.38 -17.83
N GLU A 260 8.41 6.98 -18.93
CA GLU A 260 7.74 8.29 -18.95
C GLU A 260 6.23 8.18 -18.71
#